data_f2eaadb299ad13569dcbd58411976e2d
#
_entry.id   f2eaadb299ad13569dcbd58411976e2d
#
_cell.length_a   1.000
_cell.length_b   1.000
_cell.length_c   1.000
_cell.angle_alpha   90.00
_cell.angle_beta   90.00
_cell.angle_gamma   90.00
#
_symmetry.space_group_name_H-M   'P 1'
#
loop_
_entity.id
_entity.type
_entity.pdbx_description
1 polymer ?
#
loop_
_entity_poly.entity_id
_entity_poly.type
_entity_poly.pdbx_seq_one_letter_code
_entity_poly.pdbx_strand_id
1 'polypeptide(L)'
;MKGTKMQIRIAFGSIIMMFVLALPSNADGKGELQKYFSDTANKVKSTENASEKRKILSESFQSMSEALDKVQNSGMISKVDRIGINRFKATLQEKRDELAGSNGYERVLDKDLNAFSDYVVQDMEQAAEMVTISLVALLLIIILVVLIV
;
A
#
# COMPACT_ATOMS: atom_id res chain seq x y z
N MET A 1 -8.20 -25.63 -3.32
CA MET A 1 -7.44 -24.43 -3.67
C MET A 1 -8.13 -23.13 -3.31
N LYS A 2 -9.45 -23.10 -3.23
CA LYS A 2 -10.16 -21.92 -2.71
C LYS A 2 -9.75 -21.58 -1.27
N GLY A 3 -9.46 -22.59 -0.42
CA GLY A 3 -9.06 -22.37 0.96
C GLY A 3 -7.71 -21.66 1.12
N THR A 4 -6.75 -21.92 0.24
CA THR A 4 -5.43 -21.28 0.31
C THR A 4 -5.51 -19.78 0.00
N LYS A 5 -6.30 -19.40 -1.01
CA LYS A 5 -6.52 -17.99 -1.35
C LYS A 5 -7.23 -17.23 -0.22
N MET A 6 -8.23 -17.85 0.40
CA MET A 6 -8.93 -17.26 1.54
C MET A 6 -8.02 -17.10 2.75
N GLN A 7 -7.16 -18.09 3.02
CA GLN A 7 -6.21 -18.02 4.14
C GLN A 7 -5.20 -16.88 3.97
N ILE A 8 -4.70 -16.66 2.76
CA ILE A 8 -3.78 -15.56 2.48
C ILE A 8 -4.47 -14.21 2.68
N ARG A 9 -5.70 -14.06 2.21
CA ARG A 9 -6.48 -12.83 2.38
C ARG A 9 -6.77 -12.56 3.86
N ILE A 10 -7.18 -13.57 4.60
CA ILE A 10 -7.47 -13.44 6.04
C ILE A 10 -6.20 -13.07 6.80
N ALA A 11 -5.07 -13.72 6.50
CA ALA A 11 -3.79 -13.43 7.15
C ALA A 11 -3.33 -12.00 6.88
N PHE A 12 -3.46 -11.53 5.63
CA PHE A 12 -3.10 -10.18 5.25
C PHE A 12 -4.03 -9.15 5.93
N GLY A 13 -5.33 -9.39 5.88
CA GLY A 13 -6.32 -8.56 6.56
C GLY A 13 -6.12 -8.52 8.08
N SER A 14 -5.78 -9.66 8.69
CA SER A 14 -5.49 -9.73 10.13
C SER A 14 -4.28 -8.90 10.52
N ILE A 15 -3.23 -8.91 9.70
CA ILE A 15 -2.02 -8.11 9.94
C ILE A 15 -2.38 -6.62 9.91
N ILE A 16 -3.15 -6.20 8.92
CA ILE A 16 -3.57 -4.80 8.79
C ILE A 16 -4.51 -4.40 9.94
N MET A 17 -5.43 -5.26 10.33
CA MET A 17 -6.31 -4.99 11.47
C MET A 17 -5.54 -4.87 12.79
N MET A 18 -4.61 -5.78 13.04
CA MET A 18 -3.74 -5.69 14.23
C MET A 18 -2.93 -4.40 14.23
N PHE A 19 -2.51 -3.97 13.07
CA PHE A 19 -1.79 -2.74 12.89
C PHE A 19 -2.62 -1.52 13.29
N VAL A 20 -3.87 -1.43 12.83
CA VAL A 20 -4.77 -0.34 13.20
C VAL A 20 -5.06 -0.31 14.70
N LEU A 21 -5.25 -1.49 15.30
CA LEU A 21 -5.48 -1.61 16.75
C LEU A 21 -4.24 -1.24 17.59
N ALA A 22 -3.05 -1.34 16.99
CA ALA A 22 -1.80 -1.01 17.64
C ALA A 22 -1.36 0.45 17.44
N LEU A 23 -2.22 1.30 16.82
CA LEU A 23 -1.91 2.70 16.59
C LEU A 23 -1.61 3.41 17.91
N PRO A 24 -0.40 3.96 18.12
CA PRO A 24 -0.14 4.79 19.29
C PRO A 24 -0.92 6.09 19.22
N SER A 25 -1.30 6.62 20.36
CA SER A 25 -2.17 7.80 20.46
C SER A 25 -1.57 9.07 19.86
N ASN A 26 -0.25 9.10 19.64
CA ASN A 26 0.48 10.20 19.01
C ASN A 26 1.15 9.77 17.71
N ALA A 27 0.56 8.81 17.00
CA ALA A 27 1.15 8.28 15.76
C ALA A 27 1.25 9.35 14.69
N ASP A 28 2.41 9.39 14.03
CA ASP A 28 2.58 10.04 12.75
C ASP A 28 1.89 9.18 11.68
N GLY A 29 0.90 9.72 10.99
CA GLY A 29 0.18 9.01 9.93
C GLY A 29 1.08 8.53 8.80
N LYS A 30 2.19 9.23 8.54
CA LYS A 30 3.18 8.83 7.53
C LYS A 30 3.89 7.54 7.94
N GLY A 31 4.19 7.37 9.23
CA GLY A 31 4.74 6.14 9.78
C GLY A 31 3.80 4.96 9.57
N GLU A 32 2.50 5.19 9.63
CA GLU A 32 1.48 4.18 9.39
C GLU A 32 1.46 3.72 7.93
N LEU A 33 1.58 4.66 6.98
CA LEU A 33 1.70 4.31 5.56
C LEU A 33 2.98 3.50 5.28
N GLN A 34 4.09 3.90 5.88
CA GLN A 34 5.36 3.17 5.77
C GLN A 34 5.19 1.73 6.28
N LYS A 35 4.55 1.56 7.43
CA LYS A 35 4.33 0.24 8.00
C LYS A 35 3.44 -0.63 7.11
N TYR A 36 2.43 -0.06 6.48
CA TYR A 36 1.59 -0.77 5.53
C TYR A 36 2.44 -1.43 4.43
N PHE A 37 3.32 -0.67 3.80
CA PHE A 37 4.19 -1.19 2.74
C PHE A 37 5.28 -2.12 3.28
N SER A 38 5.81 -1.87 4.48
CA SER A 38 6.76 -2.76 5.14
C SER A 38 6.14 -4.12 5.45
N ASP A 39 4.91 -4.15 5.93
CA ASP A 39 4.19 -5.38 6.19
C ASP A 39 3.94 -6.16 4.88
N THR A 40 3.61 -5.46 3.80
CA THR A 40 3.49 -6.05 2.48
C THR A 40 4.82 -6.68 2.04
N ALA A 41 5.92 -5.96 2.16
CA ALA A 41 7.25 -6.45 1.80
C ALA A 41 7.65 -7.68 2.62
N ASN A 42 7.37 -7.66 3.91
CA ASN A 42 7.64 -8.82 4.79
C ASN A 42 6.82 -10.03 4.37
N LYS A 43 5.57 -9.82 3.99
CA LYS A 43 4.70 -10.89 3.48
C LYS A 43 5.25 -11.47 2.17
N VAL A 44 5.69 -10.62 1.26
CA VAL A 44 6.33 -11.05 0.00
C VAL A 44 7.57 -11.89 0.29
N LYS A 45 8.45 -11.40 1.15
CA LYS A 45 9.71 -12.09 1.47
C LYS A 45 9.49 -13.43 2.20
N SER A 46 8.41 -13.58 2.93
CA SER A 46 8.06 -14.83 3.61
C SER A 46 7.28 -15.81 2.73
N THR A 47 6.97 -15.44 1.51
CA THR A 47 6.24 -16.25 0.53
C THR A 47 7.23 -16.83 -0.46
N GLU A 48 7.14 -18.14 -0.75
CA GLU A 48 8.09 -18.79 -1.66
C GLU A 48 7.71 -18.67 -3.13
N ASN A 49 6.42 -18.73 -3.43
CA ASN A 49 5.90 -18.77 -4.78
C ASN A 49 5.89 -17.38 -5.41
N ALA A 50 6.55 -17.21 -6.56
CA ALA A 50 6.62 -15.93 -7.26
C ALA A 50 5.27 -15.37 -7.68
N SER A 51 4.36 -16.22 -8.12
CA SER A 51 3.00 -15.82 -8.49
C SER A 51 2.24 -15.26 -7.28
N GLU A 52 2.40 -15.88 -6.12
CA GLU A 52 1.80 -15.38 -4.87
C GLU A 52 2.44 -14.05 -4.43
N LYS A 53 3.74 -13.90 -4.59
CA LYS A 53 4.43 -12.62 -4.30
C LYS A 53 3.85 -11.48 -5.14
N ARG A 54 3.67 -11.71 -6.44
CA ARG A 54 3.08 -10.72 -7.35
C ARG A 54 1.67 -10.36 -6.94
N LYS A 55 0.88 -11.36 -6.56
CA LYS A 55 -0.49 -11.17 -6.12
C LYS A 55 -0.55 -10.32 -4.86
N ILE A 56 0.31 -10.60 -3.87
CA ILE A 56 0.38 -9.83 -2.63
C ILE A 56 0.68 -8.35 -2.94
N LEU A 57 1.67 -8.10 -3.78
CA LEU A 57 2.03 -6.74 -4.20
C LEU A 57 0.89 -6.06 -4.95
N SER A 58 0.32 -6.73 -5.93
CA SER A 58 -0.77 -6.19 -6.75
C SER A 58 -1.99 -5.85 -5.91
N GLU A 59 -2.40 -6.75 -5.03
CA GLU A 59 -3.55 -6.52 -4.13
C GLU A 59 -3.26 -5.37 -3.15
N SER A 60 -2.04 -5.28 -2.63
CA SER A 60 -1.64 -4.20 -1.74
C SER A 60 -1.73 -2.84 -2.44
N PHE A 61 -1.22 -2.74 -3.66
CA PHE A 61 -1.28 -1.51 -4.45
C PHE A 61 -2.72 -1.13 -4.77
N GLN A 62 -3.53 -2.10 -5.17
CA GLN A 62 -4.92 -1.87 -5.50
C GLN A 62 -5.72 -1.39 -4.28
N SER A 63 -5.55 -2.03 -3.14
CA SER A 63 -6.26 -1.64 -1.91
C SER A 63 -5.90 -0.22 -1.48
N MET A 64 -4.63 0.14 -1.56
CA MET A 64 -4.19 1.50 -1.27
C MET A 64 -4.78 2.50 -2.27
N SER A 65 -4.76 2.18 -3.55
CA SER A 65 -5.32 3.04 -4.60
C SER A 65 -6.82 3.28 -4.39
N GLU A 66 -7.57 2.23 -4.06
CA GLU A 66 -9.01 2.36 -3.76
C GLU A 66 -9.27 3.22 -2.52
N ALA A 67 -8.46 3.06 -1.47
CA ALA A 67 -8.58 3.87 -0.27
C ALA A 67 -8.32 5.35 -0.58
N LEU A 68 -7.29 5.63 -1.36
CA LEU A 68 -6.97 7.00 -1.78
C LEU A 68 -8.10 7.61 -2.61
N ASP A 69 -8.67 6.86 -3.52
CA ASP A 69 -9.80 7.33 -4.33
C ASP A 69 -11.02 7.64 -3.47
N LYS A 70 -11.33 6.79 -2.51
CA LYS A 70 -12.46 7.01 -1.60
C LYS A 70 -12.27 8.25 -0.73
N VAL A 71 -11.07 8.49 -0.24
CA VAL A 71 -10.76 9.71 0.52
C VAL A 71 -10.91 10.95 -0.34
N GLN A 72 -10.42 10.92 -1.58
CA GLN A 72 -10.57 12.05 -2.51
C GLN A 72 -12.03 12.37 -2.81
N ASN A 73 -12.86 11.35 -2.89
CA ASN A 73 -14.28 11.48 -3.24
C ASN A 73 -15.17 11.72 -2.02
N SER A 74 -14.63 11.68 -0.81
CA SER A 74 -15.40 11.81 0.42
C SER A 74 -15.92 13.22 0.68
N GLY A 75 -15.28 14.24 0.12
CA GLY A 75 -15.55 15.64 0.43
C GLY A 75 -15.06 16.08 1.81
N MET A 76 -14.35 15.22 2.54
CA MET A 76 -13.91 15.46 3.91
C MET A 76 -12.48 16.01 4.00
N ILE A 77 -11.81 16.20 2.88
CA ILE A 77 -10.41 16.61 2.82
C ILE A 77 -10.26 17.97 2.14
N SER A 78 -9.17 18.67 2.48
CA SER A 78 -8.85 19.97 1.90
C SER A 78 -8.34 19.82 0.46
N LYS A 79 -8.30 20.97 -0.25
CA LYS A 79 -7.69 21.02 -1.59
C LYS A 79 -6.20 20.65 -1.56
N VAL A 80 -5.48 21.06 -0.52
CA VAL A 80 -4.06 20.72 -0.34
C VAL A 80 -3.88 19.22 -0.16
N ASP A 81 -4.73 18.59 0.66
CA ASP A 81 -4.72 17.14 0.85
C ASP A 81 -4.98 16.43 -0.48
N ARG A 82 -5.90 16.92 -1.27
CA ARG A 82 -6.25 16.33 -2.57
C ARG A 82 -5.06 16.33 -3.52
N ILE A 83 -4.31 17.43 -3.56
CA ILE A 83 -3.09 17.54 -4.36
C ILE A 83 -2.03 16.55 -3.88
N GLY A 84 -1.83 16.45 -2.57
CA GLY A 84 -0.88 15.50 -1.98
C GLY A 84 -1.26 14.05 -2.30
N ILE A 85 -2.52 13.71 -2.18
CA ILE A 85 -3.03 12.37 -2.50
C ILE A 85 -2.82 12.05 -3.98
N ASN A 86 -3.06 13.02 -4.88
CA ASN A 86 -2.80 12.82 -6.32
C ASN A 86 -1.34 12.49 -6.60
N ARG A 87 -0.41 13.17 -5.95
CA ARG A 87 1.03 12.88 -6.10
C ARG A 87 1.39 11.50 -5.57
N PHE A 88 0.85 11.15 -4.42
CA PHE A 88 1.06 9.83 -3.82
C PHE A 88 0.52 8.72 -4.73
N LYS A 89 -0.68 8.92 -5.29
CA LYS A 89 -1.28 7.99 -6.25
C LYS A 89 -0.44 7.83 -7.51
N ALA A 90 0.18 8.92 -7.99
CA ALA A 90 1.06 8.85 -9.16
C ALA A 90 2.26 7.95 -8.91
N THR A 91 2.90 8.06 -7.74
CA THR A 91 4.00 7.17 -7.35
C THR A 91 3.53 5.73 -7.22
N LEU A 92 2.37 5.52 -6.61
CA LEU A 92 1.78 4.19 -6.47
C LEU A 92 1.50 3.56 -7.84
N GLN A 93 0.95 4.33 -8.78
CA GLN A 93 0.70 3.86 -10.15
C GLN A 93 2.01 3.47 -10.85
N GLU A 94 3.05 4.24 -10.65
CA GLU A 94 4.38 3.92 -11.18
C GLU A 94 4.85 2.55 -10.67
N LYS A 95 4.69 2.27 -9.37
CA LYS A 95 5.05 0.96 -8.82
C LYS A 95 4.21 -0.18 -9.40
N ARG A 96 2.94 0.07 -9.65
CA ARG A 96 2.07 -0.91 -10.32
C ARG A 96 2.55 -1.19 -11.75
N ASP A 97 2.91 -0.15 -12.47
CA ASP A 97 3.40 -0.25 -13.84
C ASP A 97 4.74 -1.00 -13.91
N GLU A 98 5.65 -0.72 -12.99
CA GLU A 98 6.92 -1.43 -12.88
C GLU A 98 6.71 -2.93 -12.61
N LEU A 99 5.83 -3.26 -11.66
CA LEU A 99 5.54 -4.65 -11.33
C LEU A 99 5.00 -5.42 -12.54
N ALA A 100 4.06 -4.82 -13.26
CA ALA A 100 3.35 -5.45 -14.38
C ALA A 100 4.09 -5.36 -15.71
N GLY A 101 5.05 -4.45 -15.84
CA GLY A 101 5.69 -4.16 -17.11
C GLY A 101 4.82 -3.34 -18.05
N SER A 102 4.05 -2.39 -17.49
CA SER A 102 3.15 -1.52 -18.24
C SER A 102 3.79 -0.15 -18.48
N ASN A 103 3.26 0.60 -19.44
CA ASN A 103 3.63 2.01 -19.68
C ASN A 103 5.13 2.24 -19.90
N GLY A 104 5.78 1.32 -20.62
CA GLY A 104 7.20 1.44 -20.98
C GLY A 104 8.15 0.84 -19.94
N TYR A 105 7.67 0.35 -18.82
CA TYR A 105 8.52 -0.34 -17.84
C TYR A 105 8.70 -1.81 -18.22
N GLU A 106 9.89 -2.34 -17.93
CA GLU A 106 10.10 -3.78 -17.97
C GLU A 106 9.46 -4.44 -16.75
N ARG A 107 8.81 -5.58 -16.97
CA ARG A 107 8.22 -6.35 -15.89
C ARG A 107 9.30 -6.81 -14.92
N VAL A 108 9.07 -6.63 -13.62
CA VAL A 108 9.98 -7.12 -12.58
C VAL A 108 10.10 -8.64 -12.68
N LEU A 109 11.33 -9.15 -12.71
CA LEU A 109 11.58 -10.58 -12.79
C LEU A 109 11.18 -11.29 -11.49
N ASP A 110 10.78 -12.55 -11.60
CA ASP A 110 10.38 -13.35 -10.46
C ASP A 110 11.45 -13.39 -9.36
N LYS A 111 12.72 -13.49 -9.75
CA LYS A 111 13.86 -13.52 -8.82
C LYS A 111 14.09 -12.19 -8.09
N ASP A 112 13.55 -11.10 -8.60
CA ASP A 112 13.77 -9.75 -8.08
C ASP A 112 12.61 -9.22 -7.23
N LEU A 113 11.57 -10.02 -7.02
CA LEU A 113 10.36 -9.58 -6.32
C LEU A 113 10.62 -9.18 -4.86
N ASN A 114 11.53 -9.86 -4.17
CA ASN A 114 11.90 -9.49 -2.80
C ASN A 114 12.58 -8.11 -2.77
N ALA A 115 13.56 -7.91 -3.66
CA ALA A 115 14.25 -6.63 -3.78
C ALA A 115 13.30 -5.52 -4.21
N PHE A 116 12.38 -5.82 -5.13
CA PHE A 116 11.36 -4.88 -5.57
C PHE A 116 10.43 -4.47 -4.41
N SER A 117 10.04 -5.41 -3.55
CA SER A 117 9.20 -5.09 -2.41
C SER A 117 9.89 -4.13 -1.42
N ASP A 118 11.18 -4.30 -1.19
CA ASP A 118 11.97 -3.37 -0.37
C ASP A 118 12.09 -1.99 -1.02
N TYR A 119 12.29 -1.97 -2.33
CA TYR A 119 12.32 -0.74 -3.11
C TYR A 119 10.99 0.02 -3.03
N VAL A 120 9.87 -0.70 -3.10
CA VAL A 120 8.54 -0.09 -2.92
C VAL A 120 8.43 0.59 -1.56
N VAL A 121 8.89 -0.05 -0.48
CA VAL A 121 8.88 0.56 0.86
C VAL A 121 9.61 1.90 0.84
N GLN A 122 10.80 1.94 0.28
CA GLN A 122 11.61 3.16 0.22
C GLN A 122 10.94 4.25 -0.60
N ASP A 123 10.44 3.91 -1.77
CA ASP A 123 9.82 4.88 -2.67
C ASP A 123 8.50 5.44 -2.11
N MET A 124 7.69 4.59 -1.49
CA MET A 124 6.44 5.04 -0.90
C MET A 124 6.67 5.87 0.36
N GLU A 125 7.71 5.57 1.13
CA GLU A 125 8.14 6.39 2.26
C GLU A 125 8.54 7.79 1.78
N GLN A 126 9.39 7.87 0.77
CA GLN A 126 9.80 9.15 0.18
C GLN A 126 8.61 9.92 -0.38
N ALA A 127 7.71 9.24 -1.07
CA ALA A 127 6.51 9.86 -1.61
C ALA A 127 5.64 10.46 -0.50
N ALA A 128 5.49 9.76 0.62
CA ALA A 128 4.73 10.26 1.77
C ALA A 128 5.40 11.49 2.41
N GLU A 129 6.72 11.51 2.48
CA GLU A 129 7.47 12.65 3.03
C GLU A 129 7.41 13.89 2.14
N MET A 130 7.38 13.69 0.83
CA MET A 130 7.39 14.79 -0.15
C MET A 130 6.04 15.47 -0.34
N VAL A 131 4.96 14.92 0.20
CA VAL A 131 3.61 15.46 0.03
C VAL A 131 3.08 15.98 1.36
N THR A 132 2.26 17.04 1.28
CA THR A 132 1.55 17.56 2.44
C THR A 132 0.17 16.92 2.48
N ILE A 133 -0.05 16.08 3.47
CA ILE A 133 -1.34 15.44 3.73
C ILE A 133 -1.66 15.65 5.21
N SER A 134 -2.87 16.08 5.53
CA SER A 134 -3.28 16.29 6.91
C SER A 134 -3.37 14.94 7.66
N LEU A 135 -3.24 15.00 8.98
CA LEU A 135 -3.39 13.82 9.83
C LEU A 135 -4.77 13.18 9.64
N VAL A 136 -5.81 13.99 9.51
CA VAL A 136 -7.18 13.49 9.29
C VAL A 136 -7.27 12.70 7.99
N ALA A 137 -6.73 13.23 6.88
CA ALA A 137 -6.72 12.52 5.59
C ALA A 137 -5.93 11.22 5.68
N LEU A 138 -4.77 11.22 6.34
CA LEU A 138 -3.97 10.02 6.54
C LEU A 138 -4.71 8.94 7.34
N LEU A 139 -5.38 9.33 8.42
CA LEU A 139 -6.17 8.40 9.23
C LEU A 139 -7.33 7.82 8.42
N LEU A 140 -8.01 8.64 7.61
CA LEU A 140 -9.07 8.15 6.72
C LEU A 140 -8.55 7.13 5.70
N ILE A 141 -7.39 7.40 5.11
CA ILE A 141 -6.75 6.46 4.17
C ILE A 141 -6.48 5.12 4.84
N ILE A 142 -5.90 5.14 6.03
CA ILE A 142 -5.57 3.93 6.79
C ILE A 142 -6.82 3.13 7.15
N ILE A 143 -7.85 3.81 7.65
CA ILE A 143 -9.12 3.17 7.99
C ILE A 143 -9.74 2.51 6.76
N LEU A 144 -9.77 3.22 5.63
CA LEU A 144 -10.37 2.71 4.41
C LEU A 144 -9.58 1.54 3.83
N VAL A 145 -8.25 1.60 3.89
CA VAL A 145 -7.43 0.47 3.40
C VAL A 145 -7.69 -0.79 4.20
N VAL A 146 -7.88 -0.66 5.51
CA VAL A 146 -8.23 -1.79 6.38
C VAL A 146 -9.60 -2.36 6.02
N LEU A 147 -10.57 -1.49 5.73
CA LEU A 147 -11.93 -1.92 5.39
C LEU A 147 -11.99 -2.61 4.02
N ILE A 148 -11.13 -2.24 3.08
CA ILE A 148 -11.07 -2.83 1.74
C ILE A 148 -10.41 -4.21 1.77
N VAL A 149 -9.40 -4.36 2.61
CA VAL A 149 -8.67 -5.62 2.77
C VAL A 149 -9.45 -6.61 3.61
#